data_1d1c79b15890a4ae9fc5d8a038ea7cc5
#
_entry.id   1d1c79b15890a4ae9fc5d8a038ea7cc5
#
_cell.length_a   1.000
_cell.length_b   1.000
_cell.length_c   1.000
_cell.angle_alpha   90.00
_cell.angle_beta   90.00
_cell.angle_gamma   90.00
#
_symmetry.space_group_name_H-M   'P 1'
#
loop_
_entity.id
_entity.type
_entity.pdbx_description
1 polymer ?
#
loop_
_entity_poly.entity_id
_entity_poly.type
_entity_poly.pdbx_seq_one_letter_code
_entity_poly.pdbx_strand_id
1 'polypeptide(L)'
;PWMKDASAWKAKGKNWFEKEIAYQVYEDGTHLQFSMNYHRVVIQLLTWGIRIAELNKDNFKEIVYRRAHNAVNFLYQCQEPSNGYLPNYGANDGALFFTLNNCEYRDYRPQLNALHHIVCGKPLYSTNGAWDEDAVWLGINKNSVTTNYDPIKKQHGCISFTTGGYYLMREEKIFTFIRCGNHKDRPSQADNLHIDIWVNGVNLIPDAGSYKYNTDTETLKYFMGTASHNTVMLGNHDQMLKGARFIWYYWTQCISASLEEKETEFIFEGTISSFIYLNKNIQYKRRIIKYKNRGDWKIEDEIINKPNEISMKQLWHIHPAVGDGIAEFSINDESGPLSQHQKSGWLSEKYGEKIAAPMIEVETASNKIYTQIKVN
;
A
#
# COMPACT_ATOMS: atom_id res chain seq x y z
N PRO A 1 16.13 -35.39 6.54
CA PRO A 1 17.18 -36.09 7.31
C PRO A 1 17.75 -37.32 6.61
N TRP A 2 16.94 -38.02 5.80
CA TRP A 2 17.32 -39.25 5.11
C TRP A 2 18.00 -39.02 3.73
N MET A 3 17.96 -37.80 3.20
CA MET A 3 18.70 -37.45 1.97
C MET A 3 20.13 -37.05 2.28
N LYS A 4 21.09 -37.52 1.47
CA LYS A 4 22.54 -37.35 1.66
C LYS A 4 22.94 -35.87 1.85
N ASP A 5 22.31 -34.95 1.10
CA ASP A 5 22.67 -33.52 1.09
C ASP A 5 21.75 -32.65 1.95
N ALA A 6 20.85 -33.24 2.74
CA ALA A 6 19.82 -32.51 3.50
C ALA A 6 20.42 -31.46 4.46
N SER A 7 21.55 -31.77 5.11
CA SER A 7 22.20 -30.82 6.03
C SER A 7 22.81 -29.63 5.30
N ALA A 8 23.41 -29.86 4.14
CA ALA A 8 23.97 -28.79 3.31
C ALA A 8 22.85 -27.87 2.74
N TRP A 9 21.76 -28.46 2.27
CA TRP A 9 20.60 -27.71 1.80
C TRP A 9 19.94 -26.89 2.93
N LYS A 10 19.80 -27.47 4.12
CA LYS A 10 19.28 -26.77 5.30
C LYS A 10 20.15 -25.56 5.64
N ALA A 11 21.48 -25.75 5.73
CA ALA A 11 22.39 -24.65 6.05
C ALA A 11 22.36 -23.54 5.00
N LYS A 12 22.37 -23.91 3.71
CA LYS A 12 22.29 -22.97 2.59
C LYS A 12 20.95 -22.22 2.59
N GLY A 13 19.83 -22.95 2.72
CA GLY A 13 18.48 -22.38 2.74
C GLY A 13 18.29 -21.40 3.90
N LYS A 14 18.70 -21.77 5.11
CA LYS A 14 18.66 -20.92 6.29
C LYS A 14 19.46 -19.62 6.08
N ASN A 15 20.69 -19.72 5.57
CA ASN A 15 21.52 -18.55 5.32
C ASN A 15 20.88 -17.59 4.28
N TRP A 16 20.33 -18.13 3.20
CA TRP A 16 19.63 -17.31 2.22
C TRP A 16 18.35 -16.68 2.77
N PHE A 17 17.55 -17.44 3.50
CA PHE A 17 16.32 -16.92 4.12
C PHE A 17 16.62 -15.74 5.06
N GLU A 18 17.61 -15.87 5.95
CA GLU A 18 18.02 -14.78 6.85
C GLU A 18 18.50 -13.55 6.08
N LYS A 19 19.29 -13.72 5.02
CA LYS A 19 19.79 -12.64 4.17
C LYS A 19 18.66 -11.92 3.44
N GLU A 20 17.77 -12.68 2.79
CA GLU A 20 16.68 -12.13 2.00
C GLU A 20 15.65 -11.43 2.86
N ILE A 21 15.30 -11.96 4.01
CA ILE A 21 14.38 -11.28 4.93
C ILE A 21 14.99 -9.97 5.44
N ALA A 22 16.27 -9.95 5.80
CA ALA A 22 16.95 -8.73 6.22
C ALA A 22 17.04 -7.67 5.10
N TYR A 23 17.12 -8.10 3.84
CA TYR A 23 17.21 -7.23 2.67
C TYR A 23 15.85 -6.73 2.18
N GLN A 24 14.85 -7.62 2.08
CA GLN A 24 13.57 -7.34 1.43
C GLN A 24 12.52 -6.73 2.36
N VAL A 25 12.57 -7.02 3.66
CA VAL A 25 11.70 -6.41 4.66
C VAL A 25 12.47 -5.33 5.40
N TYR A 26 12.03 -4.08 5.30
CA TYR A 26 12.68 -2.94 5.94
C TYR A 26 12.52 -2.94 7.46
N GLU A 27 13.22 -2.04 8.16
CA GLU A 27 13.19 -1.99 9.63
C GLU A 27 11.83 -1.63 10.20
N ASP A 28 11.07 -0.81 9.49
CA ASP A 28 9.69 -0.45 9.81
C ASP A 28 8.66 -1.53 9.42
N GLY A 29 9.10 -2.66 8.89
CA GLY A 29 8.26 -3.78 8.50
C GLY A 29 7.72 -3.72 7.09
N THR A 30 7.95 -2.66 6.34
CA THR A 30 7.51 -2.55 4.95
C THR A 30 8.33 -3.42 3.99
N HIS A 31 7.75 -3.77 2.85
CA HIS A 31 8.39 -4.67 1.88
C HIS A 31 8.86 -3.91 0.62
N LEU A 32 10.04 -4.23 0.14
CA LEU A 32 10.73 -3.53 -0.95
C LEU A 32 10.00 -3.51 -2.31
N GLN A 33 9.04 -4.41 -2.53
CA GLN A 33 8.25 -4.43 -3.78
C GLN A 33 7.04 -3.49 -3.75
N PHE A 34 6.76 -2.82 -2.62
CA PHE A 34 5.68 -1.85 -2.48
C PHE A 34 4.33 -2.38 -2.99
N SER A 35 3.95 -3.57 -2.51
CA SER A 35 2.71 -4.26 -2.87
C SER A 35 2.13 -4.95 -1.65
N MET A 36 0.86 -4.74 -1.38
CA MET A 36 0.15 -5.41 -0.29
C MET A 36 0.07 -6.91 -0.54
N ASN A 37 -0.18 -7.34 -1.79
CA ASN A 37 -0.25 -8.75 -2.13
C ASN A 37 1.09 -9.47 -1.98
N TYR A 38 2.17 -8.94 -2.54
CA TYR A 38 3.49 -9.57 -2.39
C TYR A 38 3.99 -9.54 -0.95
N HIS A 39 3.59 -8.54 -0.18
CA HIS A 39 3.89 -8.53 1.25
C HIS A 39 3.15 -9.64 1.99
N ARG A 40 1.88 -9.94 1.64
CA ARG A 40 1.16 -11.11 2.16
C ARG A 40 1.88 -12.43 1.85
N VAL A 41 2.43 -12.56 0.64
CA VAL A 41 3.27 -13.71 0.27
C VAL A 41 4.48 -13.83 1.20
N VAL A 42 5.15 -12.71 1.50
CA VAL A 42 6.27 -12.70 2.47
C VAL A 42 5.82 -13.10 3.87
N ILE A 43 4.64 -12.65 4.33
CA ILE A 43 4.04 -13.09 5.61
C ILE A 43 3.88 -14.60 5.63
N GLN A 44 3.36 -15.20 4.56
CA GLN A 44 3.20 -16.66 4.48
C GLN A 44 4.56 -17.39 4.49
N LEU A 45 5.56 -16.91 3.74
CA LEU A 45 6.90 -17.49 3.73
C LEU A 45 7.58 -17.39 5.11
N LEU A 46 7.42 -16.26 5.81
CA LEU A 46 7.89 -16.10 7.19
C LEU A 46 7.21 -17.09 8.13
N THR A 47 5.88 -17.23 8.04
CA THR A 47 5.08 -18.15 8.84
C THR A 47 5.61 -19.58 8.68
N TRP A 48 5.79 -20.04 7.44
CA TRP A 48 6.27 -21.40 7.18
C TRP A 48 7.71 -21.60 7.55
N GLY A 49 8.57 -20.66 7.19
CA GLY A 49 10.01 -20.75 7.52
C GLY A 49 10.21 -20.87 9.02
N ILE A 50 9.59 -20.01 9.81
CA ILE A 50 9.70 -20.03 11.27
C ILE A 50 9.08 -21.32 11.83
N ARG A 51 7.88 -21.71 11.36
CA ARG A 51 7.22 -22.92 11.85
C ARG A 51 7.99 -24.19 11.54
N ILE A 52 8.59 -24.30 10.35
CA ILE A 52 9.45 -25.44 9.99
C ILE A 52 10.69 -25.48 10.89
N ALA A 53 11.31 -24.33 11.17
CA ALA A 53 12.45 -24.25 12.08
C ALA A 53 12.09 -24.75 13.48
N GLU A 54 10.97 -24.27 14.06
CA GLU A 54 10.46 -24.72 15.37
C GLU A 54 10.23 -26.24 15.44
N LEU A 55 9.55 -26.81 14.45
CA LEU A 55 9.27 -28.25 14.38
C LEU A 55 10.56 -29.10 14.31
N ASN A 56 11.65 -28.51 13.80
CA ASN A 56 12.96 -29.14 13.73
C ASN A 56 13.89 -28.72 14.88
N LYS A 57 13.38 -28.04 15.90
CA LYS A 57 14.16 -27.52 17.05
C LYS A 57 15.34 -26.67 16.61
N ASP A 58 15.12 -25.84 15.58
CA ASP A 58 16.08 -24.89 15.02
C ASP A 58 15.51 -23.48 15.09
N ASN A 59 16.38 -22.48 15.05
CA ASN A 59 15.99 -21.06 15.12
C ASN A 59 16.72 -20.27 14.05
N PHE A 60 16.09 -19.23 13.54
CA PHE A 60 16.72 -18.18 12.75
C PHE A 60 17.41 -17.15 13.65
N LYS A 61 18.22 -16.29 13.05
CA LYS A 61 18.74 -15.09 13.74
C LYS A 61 17.59 -14.17 14.12
N GLU A 62 17.78 -13.40 15.18
CA GLU A 62 16.82 -12.43 15.74
C GLU A 62 16.25 -11.47 14.69
N ILE A 63 17.04 -11.11 13.70
CA ILE A 63 16.61 -10.22 12.60
C ILE A 63 15.36 -10.75 11.87
N VAL A 64 15.22 -12.07 11.70
CA VAL A 64 14.06 -12.67 11.01
C VAL A 64 12.78 -12.46 11.83
N TYR A 65 12.83 -12.71 13.14
CA TYR A 65 11.69 -12.55 14.03
C TYR A 65 11.27 -11.09 14.18
N ARG A 66 12.25 -10.20 14.32
CA ARG A 66 11.99 -8.76 14.38
C ARG A 66 11.34 -8.23 13.11
N ARG A 67 11.85 -8.66 11.93
CA ARG A 67 11.24 -8.29 10.64
C ARG A 67 9.84 -8.88 10.48
N ALA A 68 9.63 -10.11 10.94
CA ALA A 68 8.32 -10.76 10.94
C ALA A 68 7.30 -9.99 11.79
N HIS A 69 7.66 -9.62 13.03
CA HIS A 69 6.82 -8.81 13.90
C HIS A 69 6.48 -7.45 13.28
N ASN A 70 7.49 -6.74 12.76
CA ASN A 70 7.30 -5.43 12.14
C ASN A 70 6.47 -5.50 10.84
N ALA A 71 6.64 -6.57 10.05
CA ALA A 71 5.85 -6.80 8.83
C ALA A 71 4.36 -7.02 9.14
N VAL A 72 4.05 -7.81 10.18
CA VAL A 72 2.67 -7.96 10.67
C VAL A 72 2.14 -6.60 11.15
N ASN A 73 2.95 -5.84 11.93
CA ASN A 73 2.53 -4.54 12.42
C ASN A 73 2.17 -3.59 11.26
N PHE A 74 3.02 -3.44 10.25
CA PHE A 74 2.75 -2.59 9.09
C PHE A 74 1.42 -2.94 8.42
N LEU A 75 1.24 -4.21 8.01
CA LEU A 75 0.02 -4.62 7.34
C LEU A 75 -1.22 -4.50 8.26
N TYR A 76 -1.07 -4.84 9.53
CA TYR A 76 -2.16 -4.68 10.49
C TYR A 76 -2.56 -3.22 10.65
N GLN A 77 -1.61 -2.27 10.73
CA GLN A 77 -1.96 -0.85 10.77
C GLN A 77 -2.68 -0.38 9.49
N CYS A 78 -2.34 -0.93 8.33
CA CYS A 78 -3.03 -0.64 7.06
C CYS A 78 -4.41 -1.30 6.93
N GLN A 79 -4.74 -2.29 7.77
CA GLN A 79 -5.95 -3.09 7.64
C GLN A 79 -7.20 -2.37 8.12
N GLU A 80 -8.28 -2.52 7.36
CA GLU A 80 -9.64 -2.16 7.79
C GLU A 80 -10.18 -3.25 8.74
N PRO A 81 -10.55 -2.90 9.98
CA PRO A 81 -10.94 -3.89 10.98
C PRO A 81 -12.21 -4.67 10.66
N SER A 82 -13.19 -4.04 9.98
CA SER A 82 -14.52 -4.62 9.76
C SER A 82 -14.49 -5.82 8.80
N ASN A 83 -13.64 -5.79 7.79
CA ASN A 83 -13.58 -6.80 6.72
C ASN A 83 -12.20 -7.47 6.54
N GLY A 84 -11.16 -6.95 7.17
CA GLY A 84 -9.80 -7.48 7.05
C GLY A 84 -9.05 -7.05 5.78
N TYR A 85 -9.63 -6.15 4.98
CA TYR A 85 -9.05 -5.67 3.73
C TYR A 85 -7.94 -4.66 3.97
N LEU A 86 -7.03 -4.57 3.00
CA LEU A 86 -6.01 -3.53 2.91
C LEU A 86 -6.25 -2.64 1.68
N PRO A 87 -5.61 -1.46 1.61
CA PRO A 87 -5.53 -0.71 0.36
C PRO A 87 -5.17 -1.63 -0.82
N ASN A 88 -5.83 -1.44 -1.95
CA ASN A 88 -5.61 -2.25 -3.15
C ASN A 88 -4.31 -1.86 -3.88
N TYR A 89 -3.28 -1.55 -3.10
CA TYR A 89 -2.07 -0.87 -3.51
C TYR A 89 -0.98 -1.84 -3.98
N GLY A 90 -0.37 -1.48 -5.11
CA GLY A 90 0.79 -2.15 -5.67
C GLY A 90 0.46 -3.33 -6.58
N ALA A 91 1.49 -3.91 -7.18
CA ALA A 91 1.35 -5.04 -8.09
C ALA A 91 0.71 -6.27 -7.44
N ASN A 92 -0.18 -6.93 -8.16
CA ASN A 92 -0.89 -8.11 -7.70
C ASN A 92 -0.98 -9.13 -8.84
N ASP A 93 -0.51 -10.35 -8.62
CA ASP A 93 -0.58 -11.48 -9.55
C ASP A 93 -1.51 -12.60 -9.05
N GLY A 94 -2.32 -12.30 -8.02
CA GLY A 94 -3.20 -13.28 -7.40
C GLY A 94 -2.51 -14.26 -6.46
N ALA A 95 -1.20 -14.10 -6.21
CA ALA A 95 -0.46 -15.03 -5.37
C ALA A 95 -1.03 -15.07 -3.95
N LEU A 96 -1.41 -16.28 -3.56
CA LEU A 96 -1.79 -16.67 -2.22
C LEU A 96 -1.39 -18.13 -2.05
N PHE A 97 -0.33 -18.40 -1.30
CA PHE A 97 0.15 -19.75 -1.10
C PHE A 97 -0.75 -20.49 -0.10
N PHE A 98 -1.13 -21.71 -0.45
CA PHE A 98 -1.91 -22.60 0.40
C PHE A 98 -3.10 -21.90 1.09
N THR A 99 -4.19 -21.83 0.39
CA THR A 99 -5.47 -21.40 0.98
C THR A 99 -5.92 -22.47 1.97
N LEU A 100 -5.68 -22.23 3.27
CA LEU A 100 -6.00 -23.13 4.36
C LEU A 100 -7.31 -22.76 5.08
N ASN A 101 -8.07 -21.83 4.52
CA ASN A 101 -9.30 -21.29 5.08
C ASN A 101 -10.28 -20.87 3.99
N ASN A 102 -11.50 -20.50 4.37
CA ASN A 102 -12.57 -20.04 3.48
C ASN A 102 -12.78 -18.52 3.50
N CYS A 103 -11.79 -17.74 3.99
CA CYS A 103 -11.87 -16.29 3.95
C CYS A 103 -11.79 -15.76 2.51
N GLU A 104 -12.39 -14.60 2.27
CA GLU A 104 -12.30 -13.89 1.00
C GLU A 104 -10.84 -13.59 0.63
N TYR A 105 -10.53 -13.55 -0.67
CA TYR A 105 -9.17 -13.28 -1.16
C TYR A 105 -8.57 -11.98 -0.61
N ARG A 106 -9.38 -10.94 -0.45
CA ARG A 106 -8.94 -9.64 0.09
C ARG A 106 -8.87 -9.59 1.61
N ASP A 107 -9.31 -10.63 2.32
CA ASP A 107 -9.18 -10.73 3.77
C ASP A 107 -7.77 -11.21 4.15
N TYR A 108 -6.98 -10.33 4.74
CA TYR A 108 -5.60 -10.60 5.16
C TYR A 108 -5.49 -11.16 6.58
N ARG A 109 -6.61 -11.23 7.31
CA ARG A 109 -6.63 -11.70 8.71
C ARG A 109 -5.98 -13.07 8.90
N PRO A 110 -6.23 -14.09 8.08
CA PRO A 110 -5.65 -15.42 8.31
C PRO A 110 -4.12 -15.39 8.37
N GLN A 111 -3.47 -14.78 7.40
CA GLN A 111 -2.01 -14.78 7.31
C GLN A 111 -1.37 -13.93 8.40
N LEU A 112 -1.96 -12.77 8.72
CA LEU A 112 -1.49 -11.90 9.79
C LEU A 112 -1.65 -12.56 11.16
N ASN A 113 -2.80 -13.21 11.41
CA ASN A 113 -3.09 -13.90 12.65
C ASN A 113 -2.12 -15.06 12.90
N ALA A 114 -1.87 -15.89 11.89
CA ALA A 114 -0.96 -17.02 11.99
C ALA A 114 0.47 -16.59 12.34
N LEU A 115 1.03 -15.59 11.62
CA LEU A 115 2.38 -15.10 11.90
C LEU A 115 2.47 -14.39 13.25
N HIS A 116 1.49 -13.55 13.60
CA HIS A 116 1.43 -12.90 14.91
C HIS A 116 1.43 -13.92 16.05
N HIS A 117 0.63 -15.01 15.90
CA HIS A 117 0.56 -16.05 16.92
C HIS A 117 1.92 -16.75 17.11
N ILE A 118 2.69 -16.99 16.04
CA ILE A 118 4.04 -17.55 16.14
C ILE A 118 4.99 -16.58 16.86
N VAL A 119 4.99 -15.30 16.49
CA VAL A 119 5.99 -14.35 17.00
C VAL A 119 5.64 -13.73 18.35
N CYS A 120 4.35 -13.62 18.69
CA CYS A 120 3.88 -13.02 19.94
C CYS A 120 3.24 -14.03 20.91
N GLY A 121 3.09 -15.31 20.52
CA GLY A 121 2.46 -16.34 21.34
C GLY A 121 0.95 -16.17 21.57
N LYS A 122 0.30 -15.27 20.85
CA LYS A 122 -1.13 -14.93 20.99
C LYS A 122 -1.76 -14.62 19.65
N PRO A 123 -3.07 -14.90 19.45
CA PRO A 123 -3.82 -14.41 18.30
C PRO A 123 -3.73 -12.88 18.18
N LEU A 124 -3.81 -12.39 16.95
CA LEU A 124 -3.83 -10.94 16.68
C LEU A 124 -5.20 -10.33 16.96
N TYR A 125 -6.26 -11.09 16.71
CA TYR A 125 -7.65 -10.64 16.88
C TYR A 125 -8.23 -11.17 18.17
N SER A 126 -9.04 -10.33 18.84
CA SER A 126 -9.69 -10.66 20.12
C SER A 126 -10.92 -11.57 19.94
N THR A 127 -11.47 -11.63 18.74
CA THR A 127 -12.62 -12.49 18.39
C THR A 127 -12.16 -13.67 17.54
N ASN A 128 -12.80 -14.82 17.72
CA ASN A 128 -12.56 -15.98 16.87
C ASN A 128 -13.31 -15.83 15.54
N GLY A 129 -12.73 -16.42 14.48
CA GLY A 129 -13.33 -16.42 13.16
C GLY A 129 -12.66 -17.40 12.20
N ALA A 130 -13.11 -17.41 10.94
CA ALA A 130 -12.50 -18.25 9.91
C ALA A 130 -11.00 -17.98 9.70
N TRP A 131 -10.53 -16.80 10.07
CA TRP A 131 -9.11 -16.44 10.03
C TRP A 131 -8.22 -17.16 11.04
N ASP A 132 -8.78 -17.93 11.98
CA ASP A 132 -8.00 -18.74 12.92
C ASP A 132 -7.58 -20.08 12.30
N GLU A 133 -8.18 -20.49 11.19
CA GLU A 133 -8.02 -21.80 10.61
C GLU A 133 -6.58 -22.07 10.14
N ASP A 134 -5.90 -21.07 9.56
CA ASP A 134 -4.48 -21.18 9.15
C ASP A 134 -3.58 -21.58 10.34
N ALA A 135 -3.82 -21.00 11.52
CA ALA A 135 -3.06 -21.33 12.72
C ALA A 135 -3.28 -22.78 13.17
N VAL A 136 -4.53 -23.28 13.02
CA VAL A 136 -4.87 -24.69 13.34
C VAL A 136 -4.13 -25.65 12.42
N TRP A 137 -4.18 -25.45 11.11
CA TRP A 137 -3.51 -26.31 10.14
C TRP A 137 -1.99 -26.30 10.29
N LEU A 138 -1.40 -25.18 10.67
CA LEU A 138 0.02 -25.06 10.94
C LEU A 138 0.42 -25.62 12.32
N GLY A 139 -0.53 -26.12 13.11
CA GLY A 139 -0.29 -26.65 14.46
C GLY A 139 0.27 -25.60 15.42
N ILE A 140 -0.10 -24.33 15.21
CA ILE A 140 0.30 -23.23 16.09
C ILE A 140 -0.63 -23.28 17.31
N ASN A 141 -0.06 -23.46 18.48
CA ASN A 141 -0.81 -23.51 19.72
C ASN A 141 -0.22 -22.54 20.76
N LYS A 142 -0.93 -22.34 21.87
CA LYS A 142 -0.54 -21.38 22.92
C LYS A 142 0.86 -21.61 23.54
N ASN A 143 1.48 -22.77 23.27
CA ASN A 143 2.80 -23.13 23.77
C ASN A 143 3.90 -23.01 22.71
N SER A 144 3.57 -22.57 21.50
CA SER A 144 4.52 -22.38 20.39
C SER A 144 5.07 -20.95 20.44
N VAL A 145 5.84 -20.62 21.49
CA VAL A 145 6.44 -19.27 21.61
C VAL A 145 7.94 -19.40 21.40
N THR A 146 8.40 -18.93 20.25
CA THR A 146 9.83 -18.85 19.93
C THR A 146 10.44 -17.49 20.34
N THR A 147 9.60 -16.48 20.60
CA THR A 147 10.02 -15.11 20.91
C THR A 147 9.07 -14.46 21.90
N ASN A 148 9.51 -13.40 22.58
CA ASN A 148 8.73 -12.63 23.55
C ASN A 148 8.39 -11.22 23.02
N TYR A 149 7.94 -11.12 21.77
CA TYR A 149 7.46 -9.83 21.27
C TYR A 149 6.10 -9.50 21.87
N ASP A 150 5.90 -8.22 22.20
CA ASP A 150 4.61 -7.73 22.67
C ASP A 150 3.53 -7.88 21.58
N PRO A 151 2.29 -8.21 21.97
CA PRO A 151 1.17 -8.24 21.04
C PRO A 151 0.94 -6.89 20.37
N ILE A 152 0.76 -6.92 19.05
CA ILE A 152 0.52 -5.73 18.26
C ILE A 152 -0.89 -5.20 18.54
N LYS A 153 -1.00 -3.87 18.69
CA LYS A 153 -2.28 -3.17 18.89
C LYS A 153 -2.57 -2.26 17.71
N LYS A 154 -3.85 -2.12 17.36
CA LYS A 154 -4.29 -1.12 16.38
C LYS A 154 -4.03 0.27 16.95
N GLN A 155 -3.37 1.11 16.16
CA GLN A 155 -3.08 2.49 16.50
C GLN A 155 -4.09 3.44 15.85
N HIS A 156 -4.31 4.58 16.47
CA HIS A 156 -5.07 5.70 15.94
C HIS A 156 -4.16 6.94 15.87
N GLY A 157 -4.61 7.98 15.16
CA GLY A 157 -3.80 9.18 14.93
C GLY A 157 -2.89 9.05 13.72
N CYS A 158 -1.73 9.65 13.82
CA CYS A 158 -0.70 9.66 12.78
C CYS A 158 0.25 8.48 12.94
N ILE A 159 0.37 7.65 11.89
CA ILE A 159 1.26 6.50 11.88
C ILE A 159 2.18 6.60 10.66
N SER A 160 3.48 6.50 10.86
CA SER A 160 4.48 6.67 9.79
C SER A 160 5.40 5.46 9.69
N PHE A 161 5.53 4.92 8.48
CA PHE A 161 6.49 3.90 8.10
C PHE A 161 7.47 4.53 7.09
N THR A 162 8.40 5.31 7.64
CA THR A 162 9.23 6.24 6.85
C THR A 162 10.22 5.56 5.92
N THR A 163 10.71 4.36 6.28
CA THR A 163 11.64 3.61 5.43
C THR A 163 10.94 3.14 4.15
N GLY A 164 9.73 2.61 4.28
CA GLY A 164 8.91 2.24 3.13
C GLY A 164 8.17 3.41 2.50
N GLY A 165 8.03 4.54 3.19
CA GLY A 165 7.33 5.72 2.70
C GLY A 165 5.81 5.58 2.70
N TYR A 166 5.26 5.07 3.79
CA TYR A 166 3.80 4.97 4.00
C TYR A 166 3.38 5.78 5.21
N TYR A 167 2.30 6.53 5.05
CA TYR A 167 1.78 7.44 6.07
C TYR A 167 0.28 7.22 6.21
N LEU A 168 -0.18 7.09 7.45
CA LEU A 168 -1.58 6.76 7.75
C LEU A 168 -2.16 7.79 8.70
N MET A 169 -3.37 8.28 8.40
CA MET A 169 -4.20 9.04 9.33
C MET A 169 -5.39 8.16 9.70
N ARG A 170 -5.47 7.71 10.95
CA ARG A 170 -6.49 6.75 11.37
C ARG A 170 -7.34 7.27 12.51
N GLU A 171 -8.63 7.25 12.30
CA GLU A 171 -9.68 7.38 13.32
C GLU A 171 -10.48 6.07 13.38
N GLU A 172 -11.48 5.98 14.24
CA GLU A 172 -12.26 4.75 14.41
C GLU A 172 -12.93 4.29 13.11
N LYS A 173 -13.49 5.22 12.34
CA LYS A 173 -14.29 4.95 11.13
C LYS A 173 -13.69 5.52 9.85
N ILE A 174 -12.60 6.26 9.96
CA ILE A 174 -11.97 6.96 8.83
C ILE A 174 -10.50 6.62 8.78
N PHE A 175 -10.05 6.23 7.61
CA PHE A 175 -8.67 5.88 7.38
C PHE A 175 -8.17 6.50 6.07
N THR A 176 -7.05 7.19 6.13
CA THR A 176 -6.36 7.74 4.97
C THR A 176 -5.00 7.07 4.84
N PHE A 177 -4.74 6.46 3.69
CA PHE A 177 -3.47 5.85 3.34
C PHE A 177 -2.76 6.73 2.32
N ILE A 178 -1.46 6.99 2.52
CA ILE A 178 -0.66 7.88 1.67
C ILE A 178 0.66 7.20 1.37
N ARG A 179 1.08 7.27 0.10
CA ARG A 179 2.36 6.79 -0.37
C ARG A 179 3.30 7.96 -0.67
N CYS A 180 4.47 8.02 -0.02
CA CYS A 180 5.54 8.96 -0.35
C CYS A 180 6.88 8.35 0.04
N GLY A 181 7.61 7.76 -0.91
CA GLY A 181 8.82 7.03 -0.56
C GLY A 181 9.83 6.89 -1.68
N ASN A 182 10.88 6.18 -1.37
CA ASN A 182 11.99 5.89 -2.27
C ASN A 182 11.88 4.49 -2.87
N HIS A 183 12.36 4.33 -4.08
CA HIS A 183 12.54 3.03 -4.71
C HIS A 183 14.01 2.60 -4.58
N LYS A 184 14.23 1.41 -4.00
CA LYS A 184 15.58 0.85 -3.81
C LYS A 184 16.01 0.00 -5.00
N ASP A 185 15.11 -0.87 -5.48
CA ASP A 185 15.43 -1.82 -6.55
C ASP A 185 14.62 -1.57 -7.81
N ARG A 186 13.31 -1.87 -7.78
CA ARG A 186 12.47 -1.79 -8.96
C ARG A 186 11.07 -1.31 -8.59
N PRO A 187 10.66 -0.10 -9.01
CA PRO A 187 9.26 0.31 -8.90
C PRO A 187 8.38 -0.55 -9.80
N SER A 188 7.20 -0.92 -9.32
CA SER A 188 6.19 -1.62 -10.11
C SER A 188 5.20 -0.68 -10.78
N GLN A 189 4.89 0.44 -10.15
CA GLN A 189 3.92 1.43 -10.58
C GLN A 189 4.48 2.85 -10.43
N ALA A 190 3.89 3.80 -11.16
CA ALA A 190 4.25 5.22 -11.10
C ALA A 190 3.22 5.98 -10.24
N ASP A 191 3.31 5.83 -8.92
CA ASP A 191 2.24 6.04 -7.95
C ASP A 191 2.61 6.89 -6.72
N ASN A 192 3.76 7.56 -6.73
CA ASN A 192 4.14 8.35 -5.56
C ASN A 192 3.18 9.53 -5.31
N LEU A 193 2.97 9.85 -4.03
CA LEU A 193 1.95 10.78 -3.52
C LEU A 193 0.50 10.35 -3.83
N HIS A 194 0.28 9.03 -4.08
CA HIS A 194 -1.04 8.44 -4.10
C HIS A 194 -1.71 8.50 -2.72
N ILE A 195 -3.04 8.60 -2.71
CA ILE A 195 -3.90 8.61 -1.53
C ILE A 195 -5.09 7.66 -1.71
N ASP A 196 -5.38 6.85 -0.68
CA ASP A 196 -6.66 6.14 -0.51
C ASP A 196 -7.46 6.78 0.63
N ILE A 197 -8.78 6.83 0.49
CA ILE A 197 -9.69 7.30 1.55
C ILE A 197 -10.73 6.23 1.87
N TRP A 198 -10.73 5.79 3.12
CA TRP A 198 -11.67 4.80 3.65
C TRP A 198 -12.61 5.45 4.66
N VAL A 199 -13.91 5.16 4.55
CA VAL A 199 -14.93 5.61 5.50
C VAL A 199 -15.90 4.48 5.78
N ASN A 200 -16.18 4.20 7.06
CA ASN A 200 -17.09 3.17 7.50
C ASN A 200 -16.83 1.78 6.87
N GLY A 201 -15.56 1.39 6.74
CA GLY A 201 -15.18 0.08 6.20
C GLY A 201 -15.11 0.01 4.66
N VAL A 202 -15.45 1.08 3.95
CA VAL A 202 -15.44 1.14 2.49
C VAL A 202 -14.31 2.01 2.00
N ASN A 203 -13.52 1.54 1.04
CA ASN A 203 -12.53 2.35 0.32
C ASN A 203 -13.27 3.22 -0.72
N LEU A 204 -13.56 4.48 -0.38
CA LEU A 204 -14.32 5.38 -1.25
C LEU A 204 -13.49 5.89 -2.43
N ILE A 205 -12.20 6.12 -2.20
CA ILE A 205 -11.24 6.63 -3.19
C ILE A 205 -10.08 5.65 -3.28
N PRO A 206 -10.26 4.51 -3.99
CA PRO A 206 -9.29 3.43 -4.04
C PRO A 206 -8.17 3.68 -5.03
N ASP A 207 -7.06 2.94 -4.85
CA ASP A 207 -6.17 2.59 -5.94
C ASP A 207 -6.89 1.69 -6.95
N ALA A 208 -6.70 1.92 -8.24
CA ALA A 208 -7.33 1.10 -9.27
C ALA A 208 -6.81 -0.35 -9.32
N GLY A 209 -5.70 -0.63 -8.64
CA GLY A 209 -5.09 -1.96 -8.60
C GLY A 209 -4.14 -2.24 -9.75
N SER A 210 -4.00 -3.51 -10.15
CA SER A 210 -3.00 -3.91 -11.15
C SER A 210 -3.50 -4.83 -12.27
N TYR A 211 -4.70 -5.37 -12.19
CA TYR A 211 -5.37 -6.25 -13.14
C TYR A 211 -4.57 -7.54 -13.44
N LYS A 212 -3.75 -7.56 -14.49
CA LYS A 212 -2.89 -8.70 -14.84
C LYS A 212 -1.69 -8.27 -15.69
N TYR A 213 -0.64 -9.10 -15.67
CA TYR A 213 0.62 -8.79 -16.37
C TYR A 213 0.61 -9.08 -17.87
N ASN A 214 -0.18 -10.06 -18.30
CA ASN A 214 -0.31 -10.44 -19.70
C ASN A 214 -1.65 -9.95 -20.23
N THR A 215 -1.70 -8.72 -20.73
CA THR A 215 -2.85 -8.07 -21.32
C THR A 215 -2.37 -7.20 -22.49
N ASP A 216 -3.28 -6.51 -23.17
CA ASP A 216 -2.95 -5.52 -24.17
C ASP A 216 -2.11 -4.37 -23.58
N THR A 217 -1.35 -3.71 -24.44
CA THR A 217 -0.39 -2.67 -24.02
C THR A 217 -1.08 -1.47 -23.36
N GLU A 218 -2.27 -1.13 -23.78
CA GLU A 218 -3.01 0.04 -23.30
C GLU A 218 -3.52 -0.20 -21.87
N THR A 219 -4.13 -1.36 -21.64
CA THR A 219 -4.56 -1.79 -20.31
C THR A 219 -3.37 -1.92 -19.34
N LEU A 220 -2.26 -2.50 -19.81
CA LEU A 220 -1.06 -2.62 -18.98
C LEU A 220 -0.49 -1.25 -18.62
N LYS A 221 -0.42 -0.33 -19.59
CA LYS A 221 0.04 1.05 -19.36
C LYS A 221 -0.84 1.78 -18.37
N TYR A 222 -2.16 1.61 -18.44
CA TYR A 222 -3.10 2.21 -17.49
C TYR A 222 -2.79 1.76 -16.05
N PHE A 223 -2.83 0.45 -15.77
CA PHE A 223 -2.68 -0.07 -14.41
C PHE A 223 -1.27 0.06 -13.81
N MET A 224 -0.24 0.18 -14.61
CA MET A 224 1.13 0.44 -14.13
C MET A 224 1.47 1.92 -14.07
N GLY A 225 0.78 2.74 -14.87
CA GLY A 225 1.04 4.17 -15.03
C GLY A 225 0.35 5.02 -13.97
N THR A 226 0.67 6.30 -13.99
CA THR A 226 0.11 7.29 -13.05
C THR A 226 -1.40 7.45 -13.20
N ALA A 227 -1.95 7.13 -14.37
CA ALA A 227 -3.37 7.27 -14.69
C ALA A 227 -4.31 6.39 -13.82
N SER A 228 -3.81 5.37 -13.15
CA SER A 228 -4.59 4.47 -12.28
C SER A 228 -4.51 4.82 -10.80
N HIS A 229 -3.92 5.97 -10.46
CA HIS A 229 -3.69 6.37 -9.07
C HIS A 229 -4.28 7.74 -8.75
N ASN A 230 -4.62 7.99 -7.49
CA ASN A 230 -5.14 9.27 -7.01
C ASN A 230 -3.99 10.25 -6.77
N THR A 231 -3.43 10.76 -7.85
CA THR A 231 -2.25 11.63 -7.87
C THR A 231 -2.28 12.56 -9.10
N VAL A 232 -1.13 13.14 -9.45
CA VAL A 232 -1.01 14.11 -10.54
C VAL A 232 -0.20 13.57 -11.70
N MET A 233 -0.65 13.88 -12.93
CA MET A 233 0.10 13.73 -14.19
C MET A 233 0.49 15.08 -14.78
N LEU A 234 1.47 15.12 -15.66
CA LEU A 234 1.77 16.25 -16.54
C LEU A 234 1.35 15.91 -17.97
N GLY A 235 0.26 16.53 -18.46
CA GLY A 235 -0.33 16.13 -19.72
C GLY A 235 -0.67 14.64 -19.75
N ASN A 236 -0.04 13.90 -20.66
CA ASN A 236 -0.16 12.43 -20.75
C ASN A 236 1.11 11.70 -20.27
N HIS A 237 1.93 12.36 -19.46
CA HIS A 237 3.18 11.83 -18.94
C HIS A 237 2.98 11.19 -17.57
N ASP A 238 3.49 9.97 -17.40
CA ASP A 238 3.59 9.32 -16.10
C ASP A 238 4.70 9.96 -15.26
N GLN A 239 4.65 9.79 -13.95
CA GLN A 239 5.68 10.30 -13.00
C GLN A 239 7.09 9.79 -13.32
N MET A 240 7.18 8.62 -13.95
CA MET A 240 8.40 7.96 -14.41
C MET A 240 8.26 7.59 -15.88
N LEU A 241 9.37 7.39 -16.59
CA LEU A 241 9.34 6.96 -17.99
C LEU A 241 9.21 5.45 -18.08
N LYS A 242 8.11 4.97 -18.70
CA LYS A 242 7.85 3.55 -18.90
C LYS A 242 8.79 2.96 -19.95
N GLY A 243 9.51 1.91 -19.59
CA GLY A 243 10.29 1.06 -20.47
C GLY A 243 9.54 -0.22 -20.86
N ALA A 244 10.29 -1.19 -21.39
CA ALA A 244 9.74 -2.50 -21.74
C ALA A 244 9.32 -3.30 -20.51
N ARG A 245 8.22 -4.06 -20.60
CA ARG A 245 7.71 -4.94 -19.53
C ARG A 245 7.59 -4.23 -18.18
N PHE A 246 8.43 -4.60 -17.19
CA PHE A 246 8.40 -4.07 -15.82
C PHE A 246 9.47 -2.99 -15.58
N ILE A 247 10.11 -2.47 -16.64
CA ILE A 247 11.20 -1.49 -16.49
C ILE A 247 10.60 -0.10 -16.43
N TRP A 248 11.06 0.66 -15.45
CA TRP A 248 10.86 2.09 -15.32
C TRP A 248 12.21 2.80 -15.34
N TYR A 249 12.26 3.95 -15.94
CA TYR A 249 13.42 4.85 -15.94
C TYR A 249 13.06 6.13 -15.20
N TYR A 250 14.07 6.83 -14.70
CA TYR A 250 13.89 8.12 -14.02
C TYR A 250 12.94 8.02 -12.81
N TRP A 251 13.26 7.12 -11.89
CA TRP A 251 12.43 6.81 -10.75
C TRP A 251 12.13 8.01 -9.87
N THR A 252 10.90 8.14 -9.44
CA THR A 252 10.52 9.10 -8.40
C THR A 252 11.23 8.76 -7.10
N GLN A 253 11.63 9.80 -6.36
CA GLN A 253 12.27 9.64 -5.05
C GLN A 253 11.70 10.68 -4.09
N CYS A 254 11.46 10.28 -2.85
CA CYS A 254 11.07 11.19 -1.78
C CYS A 254 12.22 12.15 -1.46
N ILE A 255 11.94 13.44 -1.48
CA ILE A 255 12.86 14.51 -1.04
C ILE A 255 12.60 14.81 0.43
N SER A 256 11.33 14.93 0.81
CA SER A 256 10.89 15.15 2.18
C SER A 256 9.47 14.60 2.37
N ALA A 257 9.19 14.12 3.57
CA ALA A 257 7.84 13.76 3.98
C ALA A 257 7.70 13.96 5.49
N SER A 258 6.57 14.50 5.91
CA SER A 258 6.18 14.65 7.31
C SER A 258 4.71 14.33 7.51
N LEU A 259 4.38 13.83 8.67
CA LEU A 259 3.00 13.60 9.10
C LEU A 259 2.88 14.08 10.55
N GLU A 260 1.98 15.04 10.79
CA GLU A 260 1.76 15.69 12.06
C GLU A 260 0.33 15.57 12.54
N GLU A 261 0.15 15.36 13.82
CA GLU A 261 -1.15 15.41 14.47
C GLU A 261 -1.30 16.71 15.27
N LYS A 262 -2.35 17.48 14.95
CA LYS A 262 -2.74 18.67 15.71
C LYS A 262 -4.05 18.42 16.46
N GLU A 263 -4.50 19.38 17.22
CA GLU A 263 -5.72 19.28 18.02
C GLU A 263 -6.94 18.94 17.16
N THR A 264 -7.14 19.62 16.03
CA THR A 264 -8.33 19.51 15.16
C THR A 264 -8.10 18.83 13.82
N GLU A 265 -6.84 18.51 13.49
CA GLU A 265 -6.49 18.04 12.16
C GLU A 265 -5.25 17.14 12.15
N PHE A 266 -5.14 16.32 11.10
CA PHE A 266 -3.91 15.65 10.69
C PHE A 266 -3.36 16.36 9.46
N ILE A 267 -2.04 16.54 9.39
CA ILE A 267 -1.38 17.20 8.25
C ILE A 267 -0.27 16.30 7.73
N PHE A 268 -0.34 15.96 6.44
CA PHE A 268 0.74 15.34 5.70
C PHE A 268 1.32 16.35 4.71
N GLU A 269 2.64 16.40 4.61
CA GLU A 269 3.35 17.09 3.54
C GLU A 269 4.40 16.17 2.94
N GLY A 270 4.37 16.02 1.62
CA GLY A 270 5.32 15.21 0.86
C GLY A 270 5.85 15.94 -0.36
N THR A 271 7.14 15.81 -0.62
CA THR A 271 7.79 16.33 -1.83
C THR A 271 8.62 15.23 -2.45
N ILE A 272 8.45 15.01 -3.76
CA ILE A 272 9.17 14.01 -4.52
C ILE A 272 9.86 14.65 -5.74
N SER A 273 10.98 14.07 -6.18
CA SER A 273 11.46 14.25 -7.55
C SER A 273 10.58 13.42 -8.49
N SER A 274 10.04 14.03 -9.52
CA SER A 274 9.07 13.40 -10.41
C SER A 274 9.17 14.00 -11.82
N PHE A 275 8.77 13.27 -12.86
CA PHE A 275 8.84 13.74 -14.26
C PHE A 275 10.24 14.21 -14.69
N ILE A 276 11.29 13.72 -14.04
CA ILE A 276 12.67 14.20 -14.22
C ILE A 276 13.23 13.92 -15.62
N TYR A 277 12.58 13.07 -16.40
CA TYR A 277 12.89 12.85 -17.81
C TYR A 277 12.41 13.99 -18.73
N LEU A 278 11.43 14.81 -18.27
CA LEU A 278 11.01 16.03 -18.95
C LEU A 278 11.93 17.21 -18.57
N ASN A 279 12.19 17.35 -17.28
CA ASN A 279 13.14 18.31 -16.73
C ASN A 279 13.63 17.80 -15.37
N LYS A 280 14.95 17.65 -15.22
CA LYS A 280 15.61 17.10 -14.01
C LYS A 280 15.30 17.85 -12.72
N ASN A 281 14.80 19.07 -12.78
CA ASN A 281 14.49 19.90 -11.63
C ASN A 281 12.99 19.89 -11.24
N ILE A 282 12.16 19.11 -11.93
CA ILE A 282 10.74 19.02 -11.59
C ILE A 282 10.60 18.31 -10.24
N GLN A 283 9.82 18.93 -9.36
CA GLN A 283 9.39 18.34 -8.10
C GLN A 283 7.87 18.37 -8.01
N TYR A 284 7.28 17.36 -7.40
CA TYR A 284 5.88 17.34 -7.08
C TYR A 284 5.71 17.37 -5.57
N LYS A 285 4.94 18.34 -5.09
CA LYS A 285 4.59 18.53 -3.69
C LYS A 285 3.10 18.31 -3.50
N ARG A 286 2.73 17.51 -2.48
CA ARG A 286 1.34 17.32 -2.02
C ARG A 286 1.27 17.62 -0.54
N ARG A 287 0.30 18.45 -0.16
CA ARG A 287 -0.10 18.71 1.22
C ARG A 287 -1.53 18.22 1.42
N ILE A 288 -1.77 17.46 2.49
CA ILE A 288 -3.09 16.92 2.83
C ILE A 288 -3.40 17.36 4.25
N ILE A 289 -4.55 18.01 4.43
CA ILE A 289 -5.13 18.32 5.74
C ILE A 289 -6.41 17.51 5.86
N LYS A 290 -6.49 16.64 6.87
CA LYS A 290 -7.69 15.88 7.22
C LYS A 290 -8.21 16.39 8.55
N TYR A 291 -9.44 16.93 8.56
CA TYR A 291 -10.09 17.43 9.77
C TYR A 291 -10.61 16.27 10.62
N LYS A 292 -10.25 16.25 11.91
CA LYS A 292 -10.64 15.18 12.84
C LYS A 292 -12.16 15.08 13.00
N ASN A 293 -12.65 13.86 13.16
CA ASN A 293 -14.07 13.54 13.40
C ASN A 293 -15.03 14.02 12.29
N ARG A 294 -14.54 14.24 11.09
CA ARG A 294 -15.34 14.61 9.91
C ARG A 294 -14.76 13.98 8.65
N GLY A 295 -15.61 13.66 7.70
CA GLY A 295 -15.20 13.26 6.35
C GLY A 295 -14.79 14.46 5.49
N ASP A 296 -13.78 15.24 5.91
CA ASP A 296 -13.35 16.47 5.24
C ASP A 296 -11.84 16.50 5.07
N TRP A 297 -11.39 16.59 3.81
CA TRP A 297 -9.98 16.69 3.41
C TRP A 297 -9.75 17.92 2.57
N LYS A 298 -8.63 18.59 2.78
CA LYS A 298 -8.08 19.59 1.86
C LYS A 298 -6.75 19.10 1.32
N ILE A 299 -6.62 19.06 0.01
CA ILE A 299 -5.43 18.62 -0.69
C ILE A 299 -4.92 19.76 -1.56
N GLU A 300 -3.64 20.07 -1.43
CA GLU A 300 -2.92 21.02 -2.26
C GLU A 300 -1.84 20.25 -3.02
N ASP A 301 -1.88 20.31 -4.34
CA ASP A 301 -0.89 19.76 -5.26
C ASP A 301 -0.15 20.88 -5.98
N GLU A 302 1.17 20.82 -5.97
CA GLU A 302 2.03 21.79 -6.64
C GLU A 302 3.13 21.10 -7.43
N ILE A 303 3.30 21.48 -8.72
CA ILE A 303 4.44 21.04 -9.54
C ILE A 303 5.43 22.21 -9.67
N ILE A 304 6.54 22.09 -9.00
CA ILE A 304 7.65 23.04 -9.04
C ILE A 304 8.46 22.81 -10.32
N ASN A 305 8.81 23.87 -11.03
CA ASN A 305 9.51 23.85 -12.31
C ASN A 305 8.76 23.10 -13.43
N LYS A 306 7.42 23.12 -13.40
CA LYS A 306 6.58 22.58 -14.46
C LYS A 306 6.89 23.30 -15.80
N PRO A 307 7.07 22.56 -16.93
CA PRO A 307 7.12 23.18 -18.25
C PRO A 307 5.81 23.93 -18.55
N ASN A 308 5.89 25.17 -19.03
CA ASN A 308 4.72 26.02 -19.24
C ASN A 308 3.73 25.47 -20.28
N GLU A 309 4.24 24.73 -21.26
CA GLU A 309 3.47 24.13 -22.36
C GLU A 309 2.74 22.85 -21.97
N ILE A 310 3.00 22.31 -20.78
CA ILE A 310 2.37 21.06 -20.33
C ILE A 310 1.37 21.37 -19.22
N SER A 311 0.12 20.91 -19.37
CA SER A 311 -0.90 21.04 -18.37
C SER A 311 -0.66 20.09 -17.18
N MET A 312 -1.17 20.47 -16.02
CA MET A 312 -1.25 19.63 -14.83
C MET A 312 -2.62 18.96 -14.78
N LYS A 313 -2.66 17.63 -14.58
CA LYS A 313 -3.88 16.85 -14.41
C LYS A 313 -3.91 16.23 -13.04
N GLN A 314 -5.03 16.34 -12.34
CA GLN A 314 -5.28 15.62 -11.09
C GLN A 314 -6.37 14.57 -11.30
N LEU A 315 -6.16 13.38 -10.72
CA LEU A 315 -6.99 12.21 -10.94
C LEU A 315 -7.56 11.71 -9.61
N TRP A 316 -8.88 11.36 -9.62
CA TRP A 316 -9.58 10.78 -8.49
C TRP A 316 -10.41 9.58 -8.95
N HIS A 317 -10.08 8.39 -8.44
CA HIS A 317 -10.82 7.16 -8.69
C HIS A 317 -11.89 6.99 -7.61
N ILE A 318 -13.10 6.67 -8.00
CA ILE A 318 -14.22 6.51 -7.08
C ILE A 318 -14.66 5.05 -7.13
N HIS A 319 -14.87 4.44 -5.97
CA HIS A 319 -15.32 3.04 -5.90
C HIS A 319 -16.74 2.92 -6.49
N PRO A 320 -16.99 2.00 -7.44
CA PRO A 320 -18.28 1.94 -8.14
C PRO A 320 -19.48 1.58 -7.24
N ALA A 321 -19.25 0.97 -6.09
CA ALA A 321 -20.30 0.69 -5.10
C ALA A 321 -20.71 1.93 -4.27
N VAL A 322 -19.98 3.03 -4.43
CA VAL A 322 -20.31 4.31 -3.77
C VAL A 322 -21.35 5.02 -4.62
N GLY A 323 -22.53 5.25 -4.05
CA GLY A 323 -23.59 5.99 -4.74
C GLY A 323 -23.21 7.45 -5.02
N ASP A 324 -23.87 8.04 -6.02
CA ASP A 324 -23.69 9.45 -6.34
C ASP A 324 -23.98 10.34 -5.10
N GLY A 325 -23.14 11.35 -4.87
CA GLY A 325 -23.31 12.33 -3.79
C GLY A 325 -22.77 11.91 -2.42
N ILE A 326 -22.16 10.72 -2.28
CA ILE A 326 -21.51 10.32 -1.01
C ILE A 326 -20.22 11.12 -0.80
N ALA A 327 -19.48 11.41 -1.87
CA ALA A 327 -18.29 12.24 -1.84
C ALA A 327 -18.46 13.45 -2.75
N GLU A 328 -18.30 14.64 -2.19
CA GLU A 328 -18.36 15.91 -2.92
C GLU A 328 -16.96 16.44 -3.14
N PHE A 329 -16.66 16.83 -4.40
CA PHE A 329 -15.37 17.40 -4.79
C PHE A 329 -15.54 18.87 -5.16
N SER A 330 -14.76 19.74 -4.52
CA SER A 330 -14.58 21.13 -4.92
C SER A 330 -13.11 21.31 -5.34
N ILE A 331 -12.87 21.53 -6.63
CA ILE A 331 -11.53 21.57 -7.19
C ILE A 331 -11.29 22.91 -7.89
N ASN A 332 -10.22 23.59 -7.49
CA ASN A 332 -9.91 24.94 -7.94
C ASN A 332 -8.41 25.05 -8.29
N ASP A 333 -8.05 26.03 -9.08
CA ASP A 333 -6.68 26.55 -9.17
C ASP A 333 -6.65 28.03 -8.73
N GLU A 334 -5.54 28.72 -9.00
CA GLU A 334 -5.37 30.15 -8.64
C GLU A 334 -6.35 31.07 -9.39
N SER A 335 -6.92 30.63 -10.51
CA SER A 335 -7.91 31.42 -11.31
C SER A 335 -9.35 31.14 -10.93
N GLY A 336 -9.63 30.12 -10.14
CA GLY A 336 -10.97 29.77 -9.68
C GLY A 336 -11.34 28.29 -9.88
N PRO A 337 -12.66 27.97 -9.89
CA PRO A 337 -13.15 26.61 -10.04
C PRO A 337 -12.74 25.96 -11.35
N LEU A 338 -12.26 24.70 -11.28
CA LEU A 338 -11.91 23.88 -12.44
C LEU A 338 -13.09 23.03 -12.90
N SER A 339 -13.20 22.86 -14.22
CA SER A 339 -14.16 21.92 -14.80
C SER A 339 -13.76 20.49 -14.47
N GLN A 340 -14.68 19.73 -13.85
CA GLN A 340 -14.49 18.34 -13.50
C GLN A 340 -15.00 17.46 -14.65
N HIS A 341 -14.12 16.68 -15.25
CA HIS A 341 -14.48 15.74 -16.31
C HIS A 341 -14.69 14.35 -15.68
N GLN A 342 -15.95 13.92 -15.66
CA GLN A 342 -16.26 12.55 -15.29
C GLN A 342 -15.87 11.60 -16.42
N LYS A 343 -15.04 10.62 -16.11
CA LYS A 343 -14.54 9.59 -17.02
C LYS A 343 -14.84 8.21 -16.48
N SER A 344 -14.79 7.21 -17.34
CA SER A 344 -14.78 5.81 -16.93
C SER A 344 -13.34 5.33 -16.91
N GLY A 345 -12.83 5.02 -15.72
CA GLY A 345 -11.61 4.29 -15.51
C GLY A 345 -11.89 2.80 -15.24
N TRP A 346 -10.94 2.13 -14.62
CA TRP A 346 -11.04 0.73 -14.23
C TRP A 346 -10.70 0.55 -12.76
N LEU A 347 -11.33 -0.43 -12.11
CA LEU A 347 -10.96 -0.94 -10.81
C LEU A 347 -10.72 -2.45 -10.92
N SER A 348 -9.58 -2.92 -10.39
CA SER A 348 -9.20 -4.32 -10.33
C SER A 348 -8.84 -4.71 -8.90
N GLU A 349 -9.76 -5.32 -8.19
CA GLU A 349 -9.57 -5.78 -6.82
C GLU A 349 -9.00 -7.20 -6.74
N LYS A 350 -9.09 -7.95 -7.85
CA LYS A 350 -8.57 -9.32 -7.96
C LYS A 350 -7.81 -9.48 -9.26
N TYR A 351 -6.77 -10.31 -9.25
CA TYR A 351 -6.00 -10.60 -10.44
C TYR A 351 -6.88 -11.17 -11.56
N GLY A 352 -6.77 -10.57 -12.74
CA GLY A 352 -7.51 -11.00 -13.93
C GLY A 352 -8.93 -10.47 -14.04
N GLU A 353 -9.45 -9.79 -13.03
CA GLU A 353 -10.78 -9.18 -13.02
C GLU A 353 -10.65 -7.65 -13.02
N LYS A 354 -11.44 -6.97 -13.84
CA LYS A 354 -11.57 -5.51 -13.80
C LYS A 354 -13.01 -5.10 -14.10
N ILE A 355 -13.45 -4.05 -13.44
CA ILE A 355 -14.77 -3.44 -13.66
C ILE A 355 -14.60 -1.96 -14.01
N ALA A 356 -15.54 -1.41 -14.74
CA ALA A 356 -15.58 0.02 -15.00
C ALA A 356 -15.83 0.76 -13.67
N ALA A 357 -15.08 1.82 -13.44
CA ALA A 357 -15.16 2.64 -12.24
C ALA A 357 -15.21 4.13 -12.59
N PRO A 358 -16.00 4.94 -11.87
CA PRO A 358 -16.03 6.38 -12.06
C PRO A 358 -14.66 7.00 -11.73
N MET A 359 -14.27 7.99 -12.51
CA MET A 359 -13.06 8.78 -12.29
C MET A 359 -13.34 10.24 -12.56
N ILE A 360 -12.84 11.12 -11.71
CA ILE A 360 -12.82 12.57 -11.93
C ILE A 360 -11.43 12.96 -12.40
N GLU A 361 -11.36 13.65 -13.53
CA GLU A 361 -10.15 14.28 -14.04
C GLU A 361 -10.36 15.79 -14.10
N VAL A 362 -9.40 16.54 -13.59
CA VAL A 362 -9.31 17.99 -13.81
C VAL A 362 -7.98 18.33 -14.46
N GLU A 363 -7.99 19.39 -15.29
CA GLU A 363 -6.81 19.82 -16.01
C GLU A 363 -6.68 21.35 -15.94
N THR A 364 -5.46 21.83 -15.70
CA THR A 364 -5.14 23.26 -15.65
C THR A 364 -3.76 23.57 -16.22
N ALA A 365 -3.60 24.80 -16.73
CA ALA A 365 -2.29 25.35 -17.08
C ALA A 365 -1.49 25.81 -15.84
N SER A 366 -2.17 26.03 -14.70
CA SER A 366 -1.52 26.36 -13.42
C SER A 366 -0.56 25.26 -12.97
N ASN A 367 0.36 25.60 -12.09
CA ASN A 367 1.22 24.63 -11.41
C ASN A 367 0.66 24.20 -10.05
N LYS A 368 -0.56 24.66 -9.68
CA LYS A 368 -1.24 24.34 -8.43
C LYS A 368 -2.69 23.95 -8.63
N ILE A 369 -3.13 22.95 -7.85
CA ILE A 369 -4.53 22.53 -7.72
C ILE A 369 -4.88 22.42 -6.25
N TYR A 370 -6.04 22.95 -5.86
CA TYR A 370 -6.61 22.87 -4.52
C TYR A 370 -7.88 22.03 -4.59
N THR A 371 -7.92 20.93 -3.86
CA THR A 371 -9.08 20.04 -3.80
C THR A 371 -9.62 19.97 -2.39
N GLN A 372 -10.91 20.14 -2.24
CA GLN A 372 -11.63 19.77 -1.03
C GLN A 372 -12.50 18.54 -1.34
N ILE A 373 -12.42 17.53 -0.49
CA ILE A 373 -13.25 16.32 -0.53
C ILE A 373 -14.07 16.30 0.74
N LYS A 374 -15.39 16.20 0.61
CA LYS A 374 -16.31 16.00 1.73
C LYS A 374 -17.08 14.71 1.55
N VAL A 375 -17.12 13.91 2.59
CA VAL A 375 -17.89 12.67 2.66
C VAL A 375 -19.02 12.87 3.66
N ASN A 376 -20.25 12.65 3.19
CA ASN A 376 -21.50 12.84 3.94
C ASN A 376 -21.86 11.58 4.75
#